data_71289c795d892837f5320f3e0d4fd9fb
#
_entry.id   71289c795d892837f5320f3e0d4fd9fb
#
_cell.length_a   1.000
_cell.length_b   1.000
_cell.length_c   1.000
_cell.angle_alpha   90.00
_cell.angle_beta   90.00
_cell.angle_gamma   90.00
#
_symmetry.space_group_name_H-M   'P 1'
#
loop_
_entity.id
_entity.type
_entity.pdbx_description
1 polymer ?
#
loop_
_entity_poly.entity_id
_entity_poly.type
_entity_poly.pdbx_seq_one_letter_code
_entity_poly.pdbx_strand_id
1 'polypeptide(L)'
;MKKADSEQVGGVILQYLREMGLETLLNEHRLIQAWDKVLGPSVSRYTKEIRIYNQVLFVTISSAALRNELMMRRTELVSRLNAEAGAQVITQIVLK
;
A
#
# COMPACT_ATOMS: atom_id res chain seq x y z
N MET A 1 -13.30 -32.04 1.62
CA MET A 1 -13.15 -31.44 1.82
C MET A 1 -13.48 -30.71 2.17
N LYS A 2 -13.77 -30.70 2.35
CA LYS A 2 -14.10 -29.97 2.55
C LYS A 2 -13.86 -28.97 2.82
N LYS A 3 -13.82 -29.25 3.05
CA LYS A 3 -13.74 -28.23 3.41
C LYS A 3 -13.31 -27.14 2.72
N ALA A 4 -13.32 -26.94 2.06
CA ALA A 4 -13.05 -25.87 1.28
C ALA A 4 -13.88 -24.69 1.64
N ASP A 5 -13.72 -24.22 2.80
CA ASP A 5 -14.37 -22.99 3.14
C ASP A 5 -13.56 -21.83 2.60
N SER A 6 -14.07 -20.61 2.73
CA SER A 6 -13.43 -19.41 2.18
C SER A 6 -12.06 -19.20 2.77
N GLU A 7 -11.91 -19.48 4.03
CA GLU A 7 -10.64 -19.28 4.71
C GLU A 7 -9.58 -20.21 4.16
N GLN A 8 -9.95 -21.44 3.91
CA GLN A 8 -9.02 -22.41 3.36
C GLN A 8 -8.63 -22.06 1.94
N VAL A 9 -9.61 -21.59 1.16
CA VAL A 9 -9.33 -21.15 -0.21
C VAL A 9 -8.36 -19.98 -0.19
N GLY A 10 -8.57 -19.03 0.72
CA GLY A 10 -7.66 -17.91 0.84
C GLY A 10 -6.26 -18.35 1.22
N GLY A 11 -6.13 -19.35 2.09
CA GLY A 11 -4.83 -19.86 2.48
C GLY A 11 -4.11 -20.52 1.32
N VAL A 12 -4.83 -21.27 0.50
CA VAL A 12 -4.25 -21.91 -0.67
C VAL A 12 -3.75 -20.86 -1.65
N ILE A 13 -4.49 -19.80 -1.88
CA ILE A 13 -4.09 -18.75 -2.80
C ILE A 13 -2.82 -18.07 -2.29
N LEU A 14 -2.74 -17.76 -1.00
CA LEU A 14 -1.54 -17.14 -0.45
C LEU A 14 -0.31 -18.03 -0.60
N GLN A 15 -0.48 -19.32 -0.33
CA GLN A 15 0.63 -20.24 -0.48
C GLN A 15 1.09 -20.32 -1.93
N TYR A 16 0.14 -20.34 -2.84
CA TYR A 16 0.45 -20.38 -4.27
C TYR A 16 1.25 -19.14 -4.67
N LEU A 17 0.82 -17.96 -4.20
CA LEU A 17 1.51 -16.70 -4.52
C LEU A 17 2.94 -16.71 -3.98
N ARG A 18 3.14 -17.25 -2.78
CA ARG A 18 4.48 -17.33 -2.22
C ARG A 18 5.38 -18.23 -3.07
N GLU A 19 4.86 -19.38 -3.46
CA GLU A 19 5.62 -20.32 -4.25
C GLU A 19 5.99 -19.76 -5.62
N MET A 20 5.11 -18.93 -6.17
CA MET A 20 5.35 -18.29 -7.45
C MET A 20 6.11 -16.97 -7.34
N GLY A 21 6.41 -16.54 -6.12
CA GLY A 21 7.11 -15.28 -5.92
C GLY A 21 6.24 -14.06 -6.13
N LEU A 22 4.92 -14.19 -5.99
CA LEU A 22 3.99 -13.11 -6.25
C LEU A 22 3.45 -12.48 -4.97
N GLU A 23 3.96 -12.87 -3.81
CA GLU A 23 3.51 -12.30 -2.55
C GLU A 23 3.76 -10.80 -2.50
N THR A 24 4.85 -10.35 -3.11
CA THR A 24 5.18 -8.94 -3.16
C THR A 24 4.06 -8.13 -3.81
N LEU A 25 3.50 -8.62 -4.92
CA LEU A 25 2.41 -7.92 -5.58
C LEU A 25 1.19 -7.80 -4.70
N LEU A 26 0.88 -8.85 -3.93
CA LEU A 26 -0.24 -8.80 -3.01
C LEU A 26 0.00 -7.75 -1.92
N ASN A 27 1.20 -7.72 -1.37
CA ASN A 27 1.53 -6.76 -0.32
C ASN A 27 1.52 -5.33 -0.85
N GLU A 28 1.96 -5.13 -2.09
CA GLU A 28 1.90 -3.81 -2.71
C GLU A 28 0.45 -3.35 -2.89
N HIS A 29 -0.42 -4.27 -3.28
CA HIS A 29 -1.84 -3.94 -3.41
C HIS A 29 -2.42 -3.52 -2.06
N ARG A 30 -2.07 -4.25 -1.00
CA ARG A 30 -2.53 -3.92 0.35
C ARG A 30 -2.04 -2.56 0.79
N LEU A 31 -0.82 -2.20 0.43
CA LEU A 31 -0.28 -0.90 0.81
C LEU A 31 -0.99 0.23 0.08
N ILE A 32 -1.29 0.03 -1.20
CA ILE A 32 -2.03 1.04 -1.96
C ILE A 32 -3.41 1.24 -1.36
N GLN A 33 -4.08 0.17 -0.95
CA GLN A 33 -5.37 0.29 -0.29
C GLN A 33 -5.24 0.96 1.08
N ALA A 34 -4.11 0.78 1.74
CA ALA A 34 -3.88 1.40 3.04
C ALA A 34 -3.78 2.92 2.94
N TRP A 35 -3.42 3.46 1.76
CA TRP A 35 -3.31 4.89 1.56
C TRP A 35 -4.60 5.61 1.96
N ASP A 36 -5.74 5.14 1.45
CA ASP A 36 -7.01 5.77 1.76
C ASP A 36 -7.35 5.65 3.24
N LYS A 37 -7.03 4.51 3.84
CA LYS A 37 -7.36 4.27 5.23
C LYS A 37 -6.51 5.12 6.17
N VAL A 38 -5.22 5.26 5.88
CA VAL A 38 -4.29 5.98 6.74
C VAL A 38 -4.44 7.49 6.56
N LEU A 39 -4.56 7.94 5.32
CA LEU A 39 -4.58 9.37 5.01
C LEU A 39 -5.98 9.98 5.05
N GLY A 40 -7.00 9.17 4.82
CA GLY A 40 -8.38 9.64 4.89
C GLY A 40 -8.90 10.21 3.58
N PRO A 41 -10.22 10.48 3.52
CA PRO A 41 -10.86 10.90 2.27
C PRO A 41 -10.42 12.28 1.79
N SER A 42 -10.00 13.16 2.70
CA SER A 42 -9.52 14.48 2.27
C SER A 42 -8.30 14.38 1.39
N VAL A 43 -7.35 13.53 1.77
CA VAL A 43 -6.14 13.34 0.99
C VAL A 43 -6.43 12.53 -0.26
N SER A 44 -7.29 11.52 -0.14
CA SER A 44 -7.64 10.68 -1.29
C SER A 44 -8.25 11.50 -2.42
N ARG A 45 -9.02 12.52 -2.07
CA ARG A 45 -9.65 13.38 -3.07
C ARG A 45 -8.60 14.06 -3.96
N TYR A 46 -7.45 14.39 -3.42
CA TYR A 46 -6.39 15.07 -4.15
C TYR A 46 -5.34 14.11 -4.69
N THR A 47 -5.51 12.81 -4.46
CA THR A 47 -4.58 11.80 -4.97
C THR A 47 -4.99 11.45 -6.39
N LYS A 48 -4.14 11.78 -7.35
CA LYS A 48 -4.43 11.54 -8.77
C LYS A 48 -3.91 10.20 -9.23
N GLU A 49 -2.75 9.82 -8.74
CA GLU A 49 -2.12 8.57 -9.15
C GLU A 49 -1.31 8.02 -8.00
N ILE A 50 -1.30 6.71 -7.85
CA ILE A 50 -0.52 6.05 -6.81
C ILE A 50 -0.01 4.73 -7.37
N ARG A 51 1.29 4.49 -7.21
CA ARG A 51 1.89 3.24 -7.67
C ARG A 51 3.16 2.97 -6.89
N ILE A 52 3.61 1.72 -6.92
CA ILE A 52 4.81 1.29 -6.23
C ILE A 52 5.77 0.71 -7.27
N TYR A 53 7.03 1.12 -7.17
CA TYR A 53 8.07 0.56 -7.99
C TYR A 53 9.34 0.48 -7.16
N ASN A 54 9.93 -0.69 -7.10
CA ASN A 54 11.22 -0.91 -6.43
C ASN A 54 11.19 -0.41 -4.98
N GLN A 55 10.12 -0.73 -4.26
CA GLN A 55 9.91 -0.38 -2.85
C GLN A 55 9.77 1.12 -2.60
N VAL A 56 9.44 1.86 -3.64
CA VAL A 56 9.17 3.30 -3.53
C VAL A 56 7.72 3.55 -3.91
N LEU A 57 7.01 4.28 -3.06
CA LEU A 57 5.64 4.66 -3.34
C LEU A 57 5.64 6.02 -4.05
N PHE A 58 5.11 6.04 -5.26
CA PHE A 58 4.99 7.27 -6.05
C PHE A 58 3.56 7.74 -6.00
N VAL A 59 3.34 8.95 -5.53
CA VAL A 59 2.00 9.51 -5.39
C VAL A 59 1.95 10.88 -6.04
N THR A 60 0.98 11.09 -6.92
CA THR A 60 0.75 12.39 -7.55
C THR A 60 -0.39 13.06 -6.80
N ILE A 61 -0.10 14.23 -6.24
CA ILE A 61 -1.05 15.00 -5.44
C ILE A 61 -1.37 16.30 -6.18
N SER A 62 -2.66 16.56 -6.39
CA SER A 62 -3.08 17.72 -7.18
C SER A 62 -3.01 19.04 -6.41
N SER A 63 -2.85 19.00 -5.09
CA SER A 63 -2.73 20.21 -4.28
C SER A 63 -1.29 20.40 -3.84
N ALA A 64 -0.69 21.54 -4.21
CA ALA A 64 0.69 21.82 -3.83
C ALA A 64 0.85 21.97 -2.31
N ALA A 65 -0.12 22.61 -1.66
CA ALA A 65 -0.06 22.78 -0.22
C ALA A 65 -0.12 21.44 0.50
N LEU A 66 -1.01 20.55 0.06
CA LEU A 66 -1.13 19.23 0.65
C LEU A 66 0.13 18.41 0.39
N ARG A 67 0.66 18.49 -0.82
CA ARG A 67 1.90 17.77 -1.15
C ARG A 67 3.04 18.16 -0.23
N ASN A 68 3.21 19.46 0.01
CA ASN A 68 4.28 19.93 0.89
C ASN A 68 4.09 19.44 2.32
N GLU A 69 2.85 19.44 2.78
CA GLU A 69 2.56 18.96 4.13
C GLU A 69 2.88 17.47 4.27
N LEU A 70 2.50 16.69 3.26
CA LEU A 70 2.79 15.26 3.29
C LEU A 70 4.28 14.98 3.19
N MET A 71 5.02 15.80 2.46
CA MET A 71 6.46 15.62 2.35
C MET A 71 7.15 15.74 3.69
N MET A 72 6.64 16.60 4.56
CA MET A 72 7.23 16.76 5.90
C MET A 72 6.93 15.57 6.80
N ARG A 73 5.98 14.72 6.42
CA ARG A 73 5.58 13.57 7.21
C ARG A 73 5.98 12.25 6.56
N ARG A 74 6.90 12.28 5.59
CA ARG A 74 7.23 11.08 4.81
C ARG A 74 7.64 9.89 5.66
N THR A 75 8.53 10.10 6.63
CA THR A 75 9.03 9.00 7.45
C THR A 75 7.91 8.36 8.25
N GLU A 76 7.06 9.19 8.83
CA GLU A 76 5.93 8.70 9.59
C GLU A 76 4.96 7.93 8.69
N LEU A 77 4.72 8.44 7.48
CA LEU A 77 3.79 7.81 6.56
C LEU A 77 4.29 6.46 6.08
N VAL A 78 5.58 6.34 5.80
CA VAL A 78 6.14 5.05 5.42
C VAL A 78 5.88 4.02 6.52
N SER A 79 6.13 4.39 7.76
CA SER A 79 5.94 3.49 8.89
C SER A 79 4.48 3.10 9.06
N ARG A 80 3.58 4.08 8.98
CA ARG A 80 2.15 3.81 9.16
C ARG A 80 1.56 2.97 8.03
N LEU A 81 1.98 3.26 6.80
CA LEU A 81 1.46 2.50 5.66
C LEU A 81 1.93 1.05 5.70
N ASN A 82 3.21 0.83 6.01
CA ASN A 82 3.71 -0.54 6.14
C ASN A 82 2.99 -1.28 7.26
N ALA A 83 2.75 -0.60 8.39
CA ALA A 83 2.06 -1.23 9.51
C ALA A 83 0.64 -1.62 9.10
N GLU A 84 -0.05 -0.77 8.38
CA GLU A 84 -1.41 -1.06 7.94
C GLU A 84 -1.44 -2.19 6.92
N ALA A 85 -0.44 -2.25 6.04
CA ALA A 85 -0.35 -3.31 5.05
C ALA A 85 0.07 -4.65 5.67
N GLY A 86 0.68 -4.60 6.84
CA GLY A 86 1.12 -5.81 7.54
C GLY A 86 2.44 -6.35 7.03
N ALA A 87 3.23 -5.56 6.31
CA ALA A 87 4.50 -6.00 5.79
C ALA A 87 5.37 -4.78 5.47
N GLN A 88 6.68 -5.00 5.42
CA GLN A 88 7.63 -3.99 5.01
C GLN A 88 7.62 -3.90 3.48
N VAL A 89 6.76 -3.06 2.93
CA VAL A 89 6.53 -2.99 1.49
C VAL A 89 7.32 -1.87 0.85
N ILE A 90 7.35 -0.69 1.47
CA ILE A 90 8.02 0.47 0.92
C ILE A 90 9.06 0.99 1.90
N THR A 91 10.09 1.64 1.37
CA THR A 91 11.12 2.28 2.17
C THR A 91 11.07 3.79 2.04
N GLN A 92 10.33 4.30 1.05
CA GLN A 92 10.36 5.72 0.77
C GLN A 92 9.11 6.11 -0.03
N ILE A 93 8.72 7.39 0.08
CA ILE A 93 7.61 7.95 -0.66
C ILE A 93 8.12 9.13 -1.49
N VAL A 94 7.71 9.16 -2.76
CA VAL A 94 7.98 10.30 -3.65
C VAL A 94 6.63 10.95 -3.95
N LEU A 95 6.52 12.23 -3.63
CA LEU A 95 5.31 13.01 -3.84
C LEU A 95 5.54 14.02 -4.94
N LYS A 96 4.64 14.06 -5.92
CA LYS A 96 4.76 14.99 -7.02
C LYS A 96 3.41 15.53 -7.46
#